data_483f631bc3755297205b41b6674bac65
#
_entry.id   483f631bc3755297205b41b6674bac65
#
_cell.length_a   1.000
_cell.length_b   1.000
_cell.length_c   1.000
_cell.angle_alpha   90.00
_cell.angle_beta   90.00
_cell.angle_gamma   90.00
#
_symmetry.space_group_name_H-M   'P 1'
#
loop_
_entity.id
_entity.type
_entity.pdbx_description
1 polymer ?
#
loop_
_entity_poly.entity_id
_entity_poly.type
_entity_poly.pdbx_seq_one_letter_code
_entity_poly.pdbx_strand_id
1 'polypeptide(L)'
;MGLALLAAASTWAALQWRSDLQIVQRSHAQQEVRTLMGTMVHDIRRAQFRSKPTDLLVSPHQMVFSINRNDNAERDNNECSGFRLNGAALQIQTACQPVVWTTLNDSRSLQILSLNFQWECDNSNTSGGDLLWIELSSQSAHEAVPSIWQRHVRMRNVHAHLRPETAPCSSAV
;
A
#
# COMPACT_ATOMS: atom_id res chain seq x y z
N MET A 1 -38.09 -26.64 34.30
CA MET A 1 -38.01 -25.41 33.48
C MET A 1 -36.66 -24.66 33.57
N GLY A 2 -35.97 -24.62 34.72
CA GLY A 2 -34.71 -23.89 34.86
C GLY A 2 -33.57 -24.35 33.96
N LEU A 3 -33.42 -25.65 33.69
CA LEU A 3 -32.37 -26.19 32.80
C LEU A 3 -32.52 -25.75 31.34
N ALA A 4 -33.76 -25.61 30.84
CA ALA A 4 -34.01 -25.18 29.47
C ALA A 4 -33.64 -23.66 29.28
N LEU A 5 -33.87 -22.81 30.27
CA LEU A 5 -33.51 -21.42 30.26
C LEU A 5 -31.98 -21.22 30.31
N LEU A 6 -31.28 -22.01 31.12
CA LEU A 6 -29.81 -21.99 31.17
C LEU A 6 -29.18 -22.45 29.85
N ALA A 7 -29.72 -23.50 29.22
CA ALA A 7 -29.26 -23.97 27.93
C ALA A 7 -29.47 -22.88 26.82
N ALA A 8 -30.63 -22.23 26.82
CA ALA A 8 -30.91 -21.17 25.88
C ALA A 8 -30.00 -19.96 26.08
N ALA A 9 -29.75 -19.56 27.32
CA ALA A 9 -28.85 -18.44 27.63
C ALA A 9 -27.40 -18.73 27.25
N SER A 10 -26.92 -19.96 27.47
CA SER A 10 -25.55 -20.37 27.11
C SER A 10 -25.34 -20.45 25.60
N THR A 11 -26.32 -20.93 24.85
CA THR A 11 -26.24 -20.97 23.38
C THR A 11 -26.27 -19.56 22.80
N TRP A 12 -27.09 -18.68 23.31
CA TRP A 12 -27.14 -17.27 22.88
C TRP A 12 -25.82 -16.54 23.17
N ALA A 13 -25.27 -16.72 24.37
CA ALA A 13 -23.97 -16.15 24.73
C ALA A 13 -22.83 -16.66 23.82
N ALA A 14 -22.81 -17.96 23.47
CA ALA A 14 -21.82 -18.52 22.57
C ALA A 14 -21.92 -17.97 21.13
N LEU A 15 -23.13 -17.74 20.63
CA LEU A 15 -23.37 -17.13 19.32
C LEU A 15 -22.92 -15.67 19.30
N GLN A 16 -23.19 -14.91 20.35
CA GLN A 16 -22.79 -13.52 20.48
C GLN A 16 -21.27 -13.39 20.55
N TRP A 17 -20.59 -14.25 21.32
CA TRP A 17 -19.13 -14.30 21.39
C TRP A 17 -18.47 -14.53 20.02
N ARG A 18 -19.02 -15.45 19.22
CA ARG A 18 -18.51 -15.70 17.86
C ARG A 18 -18.68 -14.48 16.95
N SER A 19 -19.83 -13.81 17.04
CA SER A 19 -20.08 -12.58 16.29
C SER A 19 -19.10 -11.47 16.65
N ASP A 20 -18.84 -11.27 17.93
CA ASP A 20 -17.94 -10.24 18.44
C ASP A 20 -16.49 -10.52 17.99
N LEU A 21 -16.03 -11.76 18.02
CA LEU A 21 -14.72 -12.15 17.51
C LEU A 21 -14.57 -11.84 16.02
N GLN A 22 -15.58 -12.10 15.21
CA GLN A 22 -15.54 -11.78 13.78
C GLN A 22 -15.45 -10.28 13.53
N ILE A 23 -16.17 -9.47 14.29
CA ILE A 23 -16.13 -7.99 14.20
C ILE A 23 -14.72 -7.49 14.54
N VAL A 24 -14.12 -8.00 15.61
CA VAL A 24 -12.76 -7.61 16.03
C VAL A 24 -11.74 -7.99 14.97
N GLN A 25 -11.79 -9.21 14.44
CA GLN A 25 -10.86 -9.67 13.40
C GLN A 25 -10.97 -8.84 12.10
N ARG A 26 -12.22 -8.51 11.70
CA ARG A 26 -12.47 -7.64 10.54
C ARG A 26 -11.92 -6.24 10.78
N SER A 27 -12.11 -5.68 11.96
CA SER A 27 -11.58 -4.36 12.33
C SER A 27 -10.05 -4.33 12.28
N HIS A 28 -9.38 -5.38 12.77
CA HIS A 28 -7.92 -5.51 12.70
C HIS A 28 -7.42 -5.56 11.25
N ALA A 29 -8.02 -6.37 10.39
CA ALA A 29 -7.64 -6.45 8.99
C ALA A 29 -7.82 -5.09 8.26
N GLN A 30 -8.92 -4.39 8.50
CA GLN A 30 -9.14 -3.07 7.94
C GLN A 30 -8.12 -2.03 8.43
N GLN A 31 -7.75 -2.09 9.70
CA GLN A 31 -6.74 -1.21 10.26
C GLN A 31 -5.35 -1.50 9.68
N GLU A 32 -5.01 -2.78 9.49
CA GLU A 32 -3.76 -3.20 8.84
C GLU A 32 -3.67 -2.63 7.43
N VAL A 33 -4.70 -2.79 6.59
CA VAL A 33 -4.73 -2.23 5.23
C VAL A 33 -4.60 -0.71 5.24
N ARG A 34 -5.30 -0.02 6.14
CA ARG A 34 -5.18 1.45 6.28
C ARG A 34 -3.75 1.86 6.62
N THR A 35 -3.08 1.12 7.49
CA THR A 35 -1.68 1.37 7.86
C THR A 35 -0.76 1.14 6.67
N LEU A 36 -0.93 0.02 5.93
CA LEU A 36 -0.17 -0.27 4.72
C LEU A 36 -0.33 0.84 3.66
N MET A 37 -1.58 1.23 3.38
CA MET A 37 -1.86 2.33 2.45
C MET A 37 -1.29 3.66 2.96
N GLY A 38 -1.38 3.93 4.25
CA GLY A 38 -0.80 5.12 4.86
C GLY A 38 0.72 5.19 4.70
N THR A 39 1.41 4.07 4.92
CA THR A 39 2.86 3.95 4.73
C THR A 39 3.24 4.19 3.26
N MET A 40 2.55 3.53 2.32
CA MET A 40 2.77 3.74 0.89
C MET A 40 2.60 5.21 0.50
N VAL A 41 1.48 5.83 0.89
CA VAL A 41 1.19 7.24 0.59
C VAL A 41 2.24 8.16 1.18
N HIS A 42 2.67 7.92 2.42
CA HIS A 42 3.68 8.73 3.10
C HIS A 42 5.01 8.70 2.34
N ASP A 43 5.50 7.51 2.01
CA ASP A 43 6.80 7.33 1.36
C ASP A 43 6.77 7.81 -0.08
N ILE A 44 5.69 7.52 -0.83
CA ILE A 44 5.52 7.96 -2.21
C ILE A 44 5.47 9.50 -2.32
N ARG A 45 4.87 10.21 -1.36
CA ARG A 45 4.91 11.68 -1.32
C ARG A 45 6.31 12.24 -1.21
N ARG A 46 7.24 11.50 -0.63
CA ARG A 46 8.65 11.86 -0.46
C ARG A 46 9.53 11.33 -1.59
N ALA A 47 8.97 10.54 -2.50
CA ALA A 47 9.70 9.98 -3.63
C ALA A 47 10.45 11.08 -4.38
N GLN A 48 11.67 10.78 -4.81
CA GLN A 48 12.57 11.70 -5.53
C GLN A 48 12.93 12.98 -4.76
N PHE A 49 12.77 13.01 -3.46
CA PHE A 49 13.25 14.13 -2.66
C PHE A 49 14.77 14.21 -2.76
N ARG A 50 15.29 15.24 -3.46
CA ARG A 50 16.72 15.48 -3.69
C ARG A 50 17.48 14.30 -4.34
N SER A 51 16.78 13.45 -5.08
CA SER A 51 17.33 12.28 -5.77
C SER A 51 17.37 12.49 -7.28
N LYS A 52 18.07 11.59 -7.99
CA LYS A 52 18.13 11.63 -9.46
C LYS A 52 16.82 11.10 -10.07
N PRO A 53 16.36 11.69 -11.20
CA PRO A 53 15.15 11.22 -11.88
C PRO A 53 15.18 9.76 -12.30
N THR A 54 16.37 9.26 -12.64
CA THR A 54 16.60 7.87 -13.07
C THR A 54 16.32 6.82 -11.98
N ASP A 55 16.14 7.26 -10.75
CA ASP A 55 15.89 6.36 -9.60
C ASP A 55 14.40 6.04 -9.41
N LEU A 56 13.52 6.60 -10.25
CA LEU A 56 12.09 6.33 -10.19
C LEU A 56 11.68 5.34 -11.27
N LEU A 57 11.12 4.22 -10.84
CA LEU A 57 10.49 3.21 -11.70
C LEU A 57 9.06 3.00 -11.23
N VAL A 58 8.10 3.16 -12.13
CA VAL A 58 6.70 2.84 -11.89
C VAL A 58 6.23 1.82 -12.90
N SER A 59 5.77 0.69 -12.43
CA SER A 59 5.13 -0.35 -13.22
C SER A 59 3.80 -0.75 -12.55
N PRO A 60 2.90 -1.46 -13.23
CA PRO A 60 1.59 -1.80 -12.65
C PRO A 60 1.67 -2.47 -11.27
N HIS A 61 2.66 -3.32 -11.03
CA HIS A 61 2.74 -4.13 -9.79
C HIS A 61 3.93 -3.79 -8.90
N GLN A 62 4.70 -2.77 -9.28
CA GLN A 62 5.90 -2.38 -8.55
C GLN A 62 6.20 -0.90 -8.76
N MET A 63 6.56 -0.25 -7.69
CA MET A 63 7.13 1.09 -7.71
C MET A 63 8.44 1.09 -6.93
N VAL A 64 9.49 1.66 -7.52
CA VAL A 64 10.80 1.86 -6.86
C VAL A 64 11.19 3.31 -7.02
N PHE A 65 11.74 3.89 -5.97
CA PHE A 65 12.18 5.28 -5.92
C PHE A 65 13.30 5.46 -4.91
N SER A 66 13.96 6.60 -4.93
CA SER A 66 14.93 6.98 -3.92
C SER A 66 14.51 8.25 -3.17
N ILE A 67 15.05 8.39 -1.97
CA ILE A 67 14.86 9.56 -1.11
C ILE A 67 16.22 9.88 -0.50
N ASN A 68 16.82 11.02 -0.87
CA ASN A 68 18.04 11.47 -0.21
C ASN A 68 17.71 11.91 1.23
N ARG A 69 18.20 11.18 2.21
CA ARG A 69 17.88 11.38 3.64
C ARG A 69 18.87 12.27 4.35
N ASN A 70 20.12 12.25 3.92
CA ASN A 70 21.26 12.94 4.57
C ASN A 70 21.76 14.14 3.79
N ASP A 71 21.14 14.44 2.62
CA ASP A 71 21.46 15.60 1.78
C ASP A 71 22.90 15.66 1.22
N ASN A 72 23.51 14.49 1.02
CA ASN A 72 24.90 14.38 0.54
C ASN A 72 24.99 14.36 -1.00
N ALA A 73 23.89 14.45 -1.74
CA ALA A 73 23.78 14.34 -3.21
C ALA A 73 24.23 12.98 -3.77
N GLU A 74 24.54 12.00 -2.94
CA GLU A 74 24.85 10.62 -3.30
C GLU A 74 23.68 9.72 -2.89
N ARG A 75 23.51 8.57 -3.57
CA ARG A 75 22.48 7.60 -3.19
C ARG A 75 23.10 6.54 -2.28
N ASP A 76 22.79 6.64 -1.01
CA ASP A 76 23.20 5.66 -0.01
C ASP A 76 22.36 4.38 -0.07
N ASN A 77 22.89 3.31 0.50
CA ASN A 77 22.24 2.00 0.44
C ASN A 77 20.86 1.95 1.13
N ASN A 78 20.61 2.82 2.10
CA ASN A 78 19.35 2.92 2.85
C ASN A 78 18.36 3.96 2.24
N GLU A 79 18.67 4.50 1.08
CA GLU A 79 17.87 5.54 0.41
C GLU A 79 17.00 5.01 -0.73
N CYS A 80 17.10 3.73 -1.06
CA CYS A 80 16.14 3.08 -1.94
C CYS A 80 14.90 2.68 -1.15
N SER A 81 13.76 3.00 -1.72
CA SER A 81 12.45 2.58 -1.24
C SER A 81 11.60 2.13 -2.40
N GLY A 82 10.56 1.41 -2.12
CA GLY A 82 9.63 0.94 -3.15
C GLY A 82 8.65 -0.05 -2.59
N PHE A 83 7.66 -0.37 -3.37
CA PHE A 83 6.62 -1.32 -3.02
C PHE A 83 6.40 -2.29 -4.16
N ARG A 84 6.20 -3.56 -3.85
CA ARG A 84 5.83 -4.59 -4.81
C ARG A 84 4.92 -5.62 -4.17
N LEU A 85 4.16 -6.30 -5.01
CA LEU A 85 3.44 -7.51 -4.64
C LEU A 85 4.29 -8.74 -5.00
N ASN A 86 4.49 -9.63 -4.02
CA ASN A 86 5.13 -10.92 -4.22
C ASN A 86 4.24 -12.03 -3.66
N GLY A 87 3.54 -12.76 -4.54
CA GLY A 87 2.46 -13.65 -4.13
C GLY A 87 1.34 -12.87 -3.44
N ALA A 88 1.02 -13.23 -2.18
CA ALA A 88 0.04 -12.53 -1.35
C ALA A 88 0.68 -11.53 -0.36
N ALA A 89 1.97 -11.25 -0.50
CA ALA A 89 2.74 -10.40 0.39
C ALA A 89 3.07 -9.06 -0.25
N LEU A 90 2.62 -7.97 0.38
CA LEU A 90 3.11 -6.64 0.09
C LEU A 90 4.50 -6.47 0.68
N GLN A 91 5.46 -6.09 -0.13
CA GLN A 91 6.86 -5.91 0.27
C GLN A 91 7.30 -4.47 0.07
N ILE A 92 8.13 -3.98 0.99
CA ILE A 92 8.86 -2.70 0.89
C ILE A 92 10.34 -2.95 0.61
N GLN A 93 10.92 -2.16 -0.26
CA GLN A 93 12.38 -2.15 -0.47
C GLN A 93 13.06 -1.36 0.64
N THR A 94 14.10 -1.94 1.24
CA THR A 94 14.84 -1.35 2.37
C THR A 94 16.31 -1.10 2.08
N ALA A 95 16.83 -1.63 0.96
CA ALA A 95 18.21 -1.41 0.55
C ALA A 95 18.36 -1.39 -0.98
N CYS A 96 19.38 -0.66 -1.44
CA CYS A 96 19.72 -0.55 -2.86
C CYS A 96 20.60 -1.69 -3.34
N GLN A 97 21.65 -2.02 -2.59
CA GLN A 97 22.67 -3.01 -2.96
C GLN A 97 23.22 -3.74 -1.70
N PRO A 98 22.98 -5.06 -1.57
CA PRO A 98 22.05 -5.83 -2.42
C PRO A 98 20.62 -5.35 -2.24
N VAL A 99 19.79 -5.54 -3.26
CA VAL A 99 18.35 -5.20 -3.18
C VAL A 99 17.69 -6.10 -2.12
N VAL A 100 17.13 -5.47 -1.09
CA VAL A 100 16.46 -6.17 0.01
C VAL A 100 14.98 -5.76 0.05
N TRP A 101 14.11 -6.76 0.11
CA TRP A 101 12.67 -6.59 0.24
C TRP A 101 12.19 -7.19 1.56
N THR A 102 11.39 -6.43 2.28
CA THR A 102 10.82 -6.83 3.57
C THR A 102 9.30 -6.89 3.45
N THR A 103 8.71 -7.97 3.93
CA THR A 103 7.25 -8.14 3.92
C THR A 103 6.59 -7.25 4.98
N LEU A 104 5.50 -6.59 4.60
CA LEU A 104 4.76 -5.65 5.45
C LEU A 104 3.50 -6.24 6.08
N ASN A 105 2.85 -7.24 5.46
CA ASN A 105 1.63 -7.87 5.97
C ASN A 105 1.89 -9.31 6.40
N ASP A 106 1.09 -9.80 7.34
CA ASP A 106 1.01 -11.25 7.62
C ASP A 106 -0.02 -11.87 6.66
N SER A 107 0.46 -12.64 5.67
CA SER A 107 -0.40 -13.30 4.70
C SER A 107 -1.34 -14.36 5.27
N ARG A 108 -1.20 -14.73 6.55
CA ARG A 108 -2.13 -15.62 7.26
C ARG A 108 -3.39 -14.88 7.70
N SER A 109 -3.27 -13.60 8.05
CA SER A 109 -4.37 -12.74 8.50
C SER A 109 -4.95 -11.91 7.37
N LEU A 110 -4.06 -11.37 6.52
CA LEU A 110 -4.41 -10.48 5.43
C LEU A 110 -3.62 -10.84 4.17
N GLN A 111 -4.31 -11.26 3.12
CA GLN A 111 -3.74 -11.51 1.81
C GLN A 111 -3.93 -10.30 0.91
N ILE A 112 -2.87 -9.87 0.24
CA ILE A 112 -2.95 -8.85 -0.81
C ILE A 112 -3.12 -9.57 -2.15
N LEU A 113 -4.25 -9.37 -2.79
CA LEU A 113 -4.61 -10.05 -4.03
C LEU A 113 -4.09 -9.32 -5.26
N SER A 114 -4.12 -7.99 -5.22
CA SER A 114 -3.56 -7.17 -6.29
C SER A 114 -3.02 -5.85 -5.73
N LEU A 115 -2.00 -5.35 -6.40
CA LEU A 115 -1.45 -4.01 -6.21
C LEU A 115 -1.29 -3.41 -7.60
N ASN A 116 -1.82 -2.23 -7.81
CA ASN A 116 -1.72 -1.52 -9.06
C ASN A 116 -1.31 -0.07 -8.85
N PHE A 117 -0.31 0.37 -9.63
CA PHE A 117 0.14 1.75 -9.69
C PHE A 117 -0.13 2.28 -11.08
N GLN A 118 -0.86 3.39 -11.16
CA GLN A 118 -1.15 4.04 -12.40
C GLN A 118 -0.74 5.51 -12.32
N TRP A 119 0.01 5.96 -13.32
CA TRP A 119 0.47 7.32 -13.42
C TRP A 119 -0.57 8.18 -14.11
N GLU A 120 -0.98 9.25 -13.46
CA GLU A 120 -1.86 10.27 -14.02
C GLU A 120 -1.05 11.54 -14.25
N CYS A 121 -0.85 11.86 -15.52
CA CYS A 121 -0.06 13.02 -15.87
C CYS A 121 -0.89 14.30 -15.82
N ASP A 122 -0.42 15.28 -15.06
CA ASP A 122 -0.98 16.62 -15.10
C ASP A 122 -0.41 17.37 -16.32
N ASN A 123 -1.22 17.47 -17.37
CA ASN A 123 -0.87 18.20 -18.59
C ASN A 123 -1.09 19.72 -18.48
N SER A 124 -1.54 20.21 -17.33
CA SER A 124 -1.99 21.61 -17.18
C SER A 124 -0.85 22.62 -16.99
N ASN A 125 0.41 22.21 -17.01
CA ASN A 125 1.58 23.10 -16.74
C ASN A 125 1.49 23.88 -15.41
N THR A 126 0.52 23.56 -14.57
CA THR A 126 0.43 24.14 -13.24
C THR A 126 1.43 23.44 -12.32
N SER A 127 2.03 24.17 -11.42
CA SER A 127 3.14 23.78 -10.52
C SER A 127 2.80 22.65 -9.52
N GLY A 128 1.90 21.78 -9.86
CA GLY A 128 1.30 20.81 -8.94
C GLY A 128 1.69 19.38 -9.16
N GLY A 129 2.86 18.98 -9.52
CA GLY A 129 3.34 17.59 -9.56
C GLY A 129 2.35 16.52 -10.04
N ASP A 130 2.83 15.48 -10.64
CA ASP A 130 1.99 14.38 -11.14
C ASP A 130 1.25 13.62 -10.04
N LEU A 131 0.11 13.04 -10.41
CA LEU A 131 -0.66 12.18 -9.54
C LEU A 131 -0.31 10.71 -9.81
N LEU A 132 -0.18 9.95 -8.75
CA LEU A 132 -0.10 8.50 -8.79
C LEU A 132 -1.38 7.92 -8.18
N TRP A 133 -2.08 7.11 -8.94
CA TRP A 133 -3.19 6.32 -8.45
C TRP A 133 -2.68 4.97 -7.95
N ILE A 134 -3.12 4.59 -6.76
CA ILE A 134 -2.77 3.34 -6.10
C ILE A 134 -4.06 2.58 -5.86
N GLU A 135 -4.12 1.37 -6.35
CA GLU A 135 -5.20 0.43 -6.02
C GLU A 135 -4.61 -0.82 -5.37
N LEU A 136 -5.20 -1.21 -4.26
CA LEU A 136 -4.84 -2.40 -3.52
C LEU A 136 -6.11 -3.21 -3.24
N SER A 137 -6.14 -4.46 -3.69
CA SER A 137 -7.17 -5.41 -3.33
C SER A 137 -6.65 -6.36 -2.25
N SER A 138 -7.41 -6.53 -1.20
CA SER A 138 -7.04 -7.36 -0.06
C SER A 138 -8.19 -8.23 0.39
N GLN A 139 -7.86 -9.38 0.98
CA GLN A 139 -8.82 -10.30 1.57
C GLN A 139 -8.32 -10.75 2.93
N SER A 140 -9.15 -10.58 3.95
CA SER A 140 -8.91 -11.17 5.27
C SER A 140 -9.27 -12.66 5.25
N ALA A 141 -8.57 -13.46 6.05
CA ALA A 141 -8.87 -14.89 6.22
C ALA A 141 -10.33 -15.17 6.67
N HIS A 142 -11.00 -14.15 7.19
CA HIS A 142 -12.36 -14.23 7.73
C HIS A 142 -13.41 -13.52 6.85
N GLU A 143 -13.03 -13.02 5.68
CA GLU A 143 -13.93 -12.34 4.74
C GLU A 143 -14.03 -13.13 3.43
N ALA A 144 -15.27 -13.37 2.97
CA ALA A 144 -15.50 -14.07 1.71
C ALA A 144 -15.28 -13.17 0.48
N VAL A 145 -15.37 -11.85 0.66
CA VAL A 145 -15.31 -10.87 -0.44
C VAL A 145 -14.10 -9.97 -0.26
N PRO A 146 -13.27 -9.80 -1.31
CA PRO A 146 -12.15 -8.87 -1.26
C PRO A 146 -12.60 -7.42 -1.05
N SER A 147 -11.78 -6.66 -0.35
CA SER A 147 -11.93 -5.21 -0.18
C SER A 147 -10.97 -4.48 -1.12
N ILE A 148 -11.46 -3.47 -1.81
CA ILE A 148 -10.67 -2.64 -2.74
C ILE A 148 -10.40 -1.29 -2.06
N TRP A 149 -9.15 -0.88 -2.07
CA TRP A 149 -8.66 0.36 -1.49
C TRP A 149 -7.97 1.19 -2.56
N GLN A 150 -8.38 2.44 -2.71
CA GLN A 150 -7.85 3.34 -3.73
C GLN A 150 -7.38 4.64 -3.09
N ARG A 151 -6.25 5.18 -3.58
CA ARG A 151 -5.71 6.47 -3.17
C ARG A 151 -5.03 7.17 -4.33
N HIS A 152 -5.25 8.47 -4.44
CA HIS A 152 -4.48 9.36 -5.28
C HIS A 152 -3.39 10.03 -4.44
N VAL A 153 -2.18 9.98 -4.92
CA VAL A 153 -1.01 10.53 -4.23
C VAL A 153 -0.33 11.53 -5.16
N ARG A 154 -0.27 12.78 -4.74
CA ARG A 154 0.52 13.78 -5.45
C ARG A 154 1.99 13.65 -5.04
N MET A 155 2.87 13.40 -6.02
CA MET A 155 4.30 13.33 -5.81
C MET A 155 4.89 14.73 -5.90
N ARG A 156 5.36 15.25 -4.76
CA ARG A 156 5.77 16.65 -4.64
C ARG A 156 7.09 16.99 -5.35
N ASN A 157 7.93 15.98 -5.55
CA ASN A 157 9.29 16.16 -6.06
C ASN A 157 9.45 15.65 -7.48
N VAL A 158 8.39 15.16 -8.11
CA VAL A 158 8.40 14.68 -9.48
C VAL A 158 7.68 15.70 -10.34
N HIS A 159 8.42 16.32 -11.24
CA HIS A 159 7.89 17.28 -12.20
C HIS A 159 7.83 16.66 -13.60
N ALA A 160 7.07 17.26 -14.50
CA ALA A 160 6.84 16.73 -15.85
C ALA A 160 8.12 16.36 -16.63
N HIS A 161 9.21 17.11 -16.44
CA HIS A 161 10.50 16.86 -17.09
C HIS A 161 11.33 15.76 -16.43
N LEU A 162 10.89 15.25 -15.26
CA LEU A 162 11.54 14.17 -14.51
C LEU A 162 10.77 12.85 -14.61
N ARG A 163 9.76 12.79 -15.48
CA ARG A 163 8.97 11.56 -15.69
C ARG A 163 9.85 10.48 -16.30
N PRO A 164 9.77 9.24 -15.82
CA PRO A 164 10.39 8.12 -16.52
C PRO A 164 9.72 7.97 -17.89
N GLU A 165 10.51 7.81 -18.95
CA GLU A 165 10.02 7.57 -20.32
C GLU A 165 9.07 6.35 -20.42
N THR A 166 9.16 5.45 -19.45
CA THR A 166 8.40 4.19 -19.40
C THR A 166 7.06 4.33 -18.66
N ALA A 167 6.73 5.50 -18.10
CA ALA A 167 5.45 5.68 -17.41
C ALA A 167 4.37 6.07 -18.42
N PRO A 168 3.48 5.15 -18.83
CA PRO A 168 2.37 5.51 -19.70
C PRO A 168 1.44 6.45 -18.93
N CYS A 169 1.29 7.68 -19.41
CA CYS A 169 0.28 8.58 -18.91
C CYS A 169 -1.10 8.04 -19.31
N SER A 170 -1.92 7.66 -18.35
CA SER A 170 -3.33 7.54 -18.66
C SER A 170 -3.92 8.96 -18.69
N SER A 171 -4.55 9.31 -19.78
CA SER A 171 -5.42 10.49 -19.80
C SER A 171 -6.57 10.22 -18.82
N ALA A 172 -6.67 11.08 -17.79
CA ALA A 172 -7.84 11.08 -16.92
C ALA A 172 -9.09 11.22 -17.80
N VAL A 173 -10.00 10.26 -17.69
CA VAL A 173 -11.34 10.29 -18.33
C VAL A 173 -12.24 11.14 -17.46
#